data_46ef6d80efed336f630c09d14e2227a4
#
_entry.id   46ef6d80efed336f630c09d14e2227a4
#
_cell.length_a   1.000
_cell.length_b   1.000
_cell.length_c   1.000
_cell.angle_alpha   90.00
_cell.angle_beta   90.00
_cell.angle_gamma   90.00
#
_symmetry.space_group_name_H-M   'P 1'
#
loop_
_entity.id
_entity.type
_entity.pdbx_description
1 polymer ?
#
loop_
_entity_poly.entity_id
_entity_poly.type
_entity_poly.pdbx_seq_one_letter_code
_entity_poly.pdbx_strand_id
1 'polypeptide(L)'
;MGRDSEDKAGRILSIYTRLKQGKVIYKQEESIRYGVAERTIQRDIVDIQCFLEEHASTSGEIQEIIFEKALGGYVLQTKKKTQLEEKELLAVAKILLESRALTKQELYPIIHKLIHLCSNEADMKLLRELIKNEEFHYMELRHGKTLLDSIWKLEQAVKAQQYLEIEYQKLKNHEVVNRKVKPVGVIFSEFYFYLVAYIDGIDKEKAFQNPNDTFPTIYRVDRLKSIKVLNEHFAVPYSDRFE
;
A
#
# COMPACT_ATOMS: atom_id res chain seq x y z
N MET A 1 -40.07 -30.58 5.48
CA MET A 1 -39.04 -29.77 4.79
C MET A 1 -37.97 -29.19 5.73
N GLY A 2 -37.93 -29.45 7.04
CA GLY A 2 -36.99 -28.86 7.99
C GLY A 2 -35.76 -29.72 8.35
N ARG A 3 -35.80 -31.03 8.18
CA ARG A 3 -34.71 -31.93 8.63
C ARG A 3 -33.45 -31.90 7.75
N ASP A 4 -33.59 -31.73 6.43
CA ASP A 4 -32.41 -31.73 5.52
C ASP A 4 -31.52 -30.49 5.63
N SER A 5 -32.08 -29.33 6.04
CA SER A 5 -31.30 -28.10 6.22
C SER A 5 -30.52 -28.07 7.53
N GLU A 6 -31.11 -28.63 8.62
CA GLU A 6 -30.40 -28.76 9.92
C GLU A 6 -29.26 -29.77 9.80
N ASP A 7 -29.44 -30.84 9.06
CA ASP A 7 -28.42 -31.86 8.82
C ASP A 7 -27.26 -31.32 7.96
N LYS A 8 -27.54 -30.48 6.96
CA LYS A 8 -26.49 -29.82 6.13
C LYS A 8 -25.64 -28.86 6.94
N ALA A 9 -26.24 -27.97 7.72
CA ALA A 9 -25.52 -26.96 8.52
C ALA A 9 -24.64 -27.64 9.58
N GLY A 10 -25.16 -28.64 10.29
CA GLY A 10 -24.38 -29.41 11.26
C GLY A 10 -23.18 -30.13 10.63
N ARG A 11 -23.37 -30.70 9.44
CA ARG A 11 -22.31 -31.36 8.68
C ARG A 11 -21.20 -30.38 8.26
N ILE A 12 -21.56 -29.24 7.67
CA ILE A 12 -20.62 -28.17 7.26
C ILE A 12 -19.82 -27.69 8.47
N LEU A 13 -20.48 -27.37 9.59
CA LEU A 13 -19.81 -26.90 10.81
C LEU A 13 -18.86 -27.96 11.38
N SER A 14 -19.25 -29.23 11.37
CA SER A 14 -18.42 -30.34 11.84
C SER A 14 -17.18 -30.51 10.98
N ILE A 15 -17.30 -30.50 9.64
CA ILE A 15 -16.18 -30.56 8.70
C ILE A 15 -15.25 -29.38 8.93
N TYR A 16 -15.77 -28.16 9.00
CA TYR A 16 -14.99 -26.94 9.23
C TYR A 16 -14.24 -26.96 10.56
N THR A 17 -14.89 -27.38 11.64
CA THR A 17 -14.25 -27.49 12.96
C THR A 17 -13.08 -28.45 12.96
N ARG A 18 -13.20 -29.59 12.28
CA ARG A 18 -12.13 -30.57 12.18
C ARG A 18 -10.98 -30.10 11.27
N LEU A 19 -11.30 -29.39 10.18
CA LEU A 19 -10.29 -28.71 9.37
C LEU A 19 -9.50 -27.69 10.20
N LYS A 20 -10.18 -26.89 11.03
CA LYS A 20 -9.51 -25.97 11.98
C LYS A 20 -8.63 -26.66 13.03
N GLN A 21 -8.95 -27.89 13.39
CA GLN A 21 -8.12 -28.71 14.29
C GLN A 21 -6.94 -29.38 13.58
N GLY A 22 -6.72 -29.07 12.28
CA GLY A 22 -5.63 -29.66 11.48
C GLY A 22 -5.91 -31.10 11.00
N LYS A 23 -7.16 -31.57 11.07
CA LYS A 23 -7.51 -32.91 10.60
C LYS A 23 -7.69 -32.92 9.09
N VAL A 24 -7.24 -33.99 8.46
CA VAL A 24 -7.47 -34.27 7.04
C VAL A 24 -8.91 -34.77 6.85
N ILE A 25 -9.60 -34.22 5.85
CA ILE A 25 -10.98 -34.62 5.50
C ILE A 25 -10.95 -35.47 4.23
N TYR A 26 -11.41 -36.71 4.34
CA TYR A 26 -11.50 -37.66 3.23
C TYR A 26 -12.96 -37.75 2.75
N LYS A 27 -13.23 -37.43 1.49
CA LYS A 27 -14.61 -37.42 0.96
C LYS A 27 -15.34 -38.73 1.18
N GLN A 28 -14.65 -39.86 0.99
CA GLN A 28 -15.22 -41.20 1.13
C GLN A 28 -15.61 -41.50 2.59
N GLU A 29 -14.76 -41.14 3.55
CA GLU A 29 -15.06 -41.34 4.97
C GLU A 29 -16.23 -40.46 5.44
N GLU A 30 -16.25 -39.22 4.98
CA GLU A 30 -17.35 -38.29 5.33
C GLU A 30 -18.68 -38.70 4.66
N SER A 31 -18.63 -39.21 3.44
CA SER A 31 -19.77 -39.80 2.74
C SER A 31 -20.41 -40.90 3.55
N ILE A 32 -19.58 -41.83 4.06
CA ILE A 32 -20.03 -42.92 4.95
C ILE A 32 -20.55 -42.38 6.28
N ARG A 33 -19.82 -41.46 6.92
CA ARG A 33 -20.17 -40.91 8.22
C ARG A 33 -21.54 -40.23 8.25
N TYR A 34 -21.87 -39.51 7.18
CA TYR A 34 -23.13 -38.75 7.09
C TYR A 34 -24.21 -39.36 6.23
N GLY A 35 -23.93 -40.53 5.63
CA GLY A 35 -24.89 -41.26 4.77
C GLY A 35 -25.26 -40.46 3.51
N VAL A 36 -24.34 -39.67 2.96
CA VAL A 36 -24.56 -38.83 1.78
C VAL A 36 -23.55 -39.17 0.68
N ALA A 37 -23.87 -38.82 -0.58
CA ALA A 37 -22.94 -39.05 -1.69
C ALA A 37 -21.67 -38.17 -1.56
N GLU A 38 -20.51 -38.65 -2.02
CA GLU A 38 -19.26 -37.90 -2.05
C GLU A 38 -19.39 -36.54 -2.77
N ARG A 39 -20.26 -36.43 -3.76
CA ARG A 39 -20.57 -35.18 -4.47
C ARG A 39 -21.22 -34.12 -3.54
N THR A 40 -21.97 -34.60 -2.53
CA THR A 40 -22.53 -33.70 -1.50
C THR A 40 -21.46 -33.19 -0.60
N ILE A 41 -20.53 -34.04 -0.14
CA ILE A 41 -19.35 -33.62 0.64
C ILE A 41 -18.48 -32.62 -0.14
N GLN A 42 -18.31 -32.83 -1.45
CA GLN A 42 -17.57 -31.88 -2.30
C GLN A 42 -18.24 -30.50 -2.33
N ARG A 43 -19.55 -30.43 -2.40
CA ARG A 43 -20.29 -29.16 -2.35
C ARG A 43 -20.18 -28.49 -0.99
N ASP A 44 -20.24 -29.25 0.09
CA ASP A 44 -20.07 -28.71 1.44
C ASP A 44 -18.66 -28.10 1.64
N ILE A 45 -17.62 -28.75 1.08
CA ILE A 45 -16.25 -28.20 1.09
C ILE A 45 -16.17 -26.89 0.30
N VAL A 46 -16.82 -26.82 -0.86
CA VAL A 46 -16.89 -25.57 -1.65
C VAL A 46 -17.63 -24.48 -0.89
N ASP A 47 -18.75 -24.80 -0.24
CA ASP A 47 -19.50 -23.84 0.57
C ASP A 47 -18.63 -23.27 1.72
N ILE A 48 -17.82 -24.13 2.37
CA ILE A 48 -16.86 -23.69 3.41
C ILE A 48 -15.78 -22.80 2.78
N GLN A 49 -15.29 -23.13 1.61
CA GLN A 49 -14.26 -22.35 0.92
C GLN A 49 -14.78 -20.96 0.55
N CYS A 50 -15.98 -20.84 -0.02
CA CYS A 50 -16.63 -19.56 -0.29
C CYS A 50 -16.80 -18.72 0.99
N PHE A 51 -17.24 -19.34 2.08
CA PHE A 51 -17.34 -18.66 3.38
C PHE A 51 -16.00 -18.11 3.86
N LEU A 52 -14.92 -18.89 3.72
CA LEU A 52 -13.56 -18.46 4.10
C LEU A 52 -13.07 -17.28 3.23
N GLU A 53 -13.32 -17.31 1.94
CA GLU A 53 -12.98 -16.24 0.99
C GLU A 53 -13.71 -14.93 1.32
N GLU A 54 -15.02 -14.99 1.58
CA GLU A 54 -15.82 -13.82 1.95
C GLU A 54 -15.37 -13.19 3.28
N HIS A 55 -14.89 -13.99 4.23
CA HIS A 55 -14.47 -13.54 5.56
C HIS A 55 -12.96 -13.32 5.70
N ALA A 56 -12.16 -13.59 4.67
CA ALA A 56 -10.71 -13.40 4.66
C ALA A 56 -10.28 -11.95 4.95
N SER A 57 -11.13 -10.98 4.62
CA SER A 57 -10.86 -9.55 4.81
C SER A 57 -10.86 -9.11 6.28
N THR A 58 -11.52 -9.87 7.16
CA THR A 58 -11.78 -9.47 8.56
C THR A 58 -10.76 -10.07 9.54
N SER A 59 -10.10 -11.18 9.19
CA SER A 59 -9.26 -11.96 10.12
C SER A 59 -7.76 -11.79 9.95
N GLY A 60 -7.30 -11.09 8.89
CA GLY A 60 -5.85 -10.96 8.61
C GLY A 60 -5.15 -12.25 8.17
N GLU A 61 -5.84 -13.39 8.19
CA GLU A 61 -5.36 -14.69 7.75
C GLU A 61 -6.15 -15.15 6.53
N ILE A 62 -5.46 -15.56 5.48
CA ILE A 62 -6.08 -16.23 4.32
C ILE A 62 -6.14 -17.72 4.63
N GLN A 63 -7.33 -18.23 4.91
CA GLN A 63 -7.57 -19.65 5.09
C GLN A 63 -8.10 -20.24 3.77
N GLU A 64 -7.46 -21.27 3.28
CA GLU A 64 -7.80 -21.93 2.03
C GLU A 64 -7.89 -23.45 2.25
N ILE A 65 -8.93 -24.09 1.71
CA ILE A 65 -9.02 -25.55 1.72
C ILE A 65 -8.36 -26.08 0.45
N ILE A 66 -7.30 -26.84 0.61
CA ILE A 66 -6.58 -27.45 -0.50
C ILE A 66 -6.68 -28.98 -0.46
N PHE A 67 -6.65 -29.61 -1.64
CA PHE A 67 -6.50 -31.06 -1.73
C PHE A 67 -5.03 -31.43 -1.71
N GLU A 68 -4.57 -32.05 -0.61
CA GLU A 68 -3.18 -32.48 -0.46
C GLU A 68 -3.01 -33.88 -1.04
N LYS A 69 -2.33 -33.95 -2.19
CA LYS A 69 -2.14 -35.25 -2.92
C LYS A 69 -1.39 -36.30 -2.11
N ALA A 70 -0.42 -35.88 -1.30
CA ALA A 70 0.36 -36.79 -0.46
C ALA A 70 -0.49 -37.46 0.63
N LEU A 71 -1.51 -36.74 1.12
CA LEU A 71 -2.44 -37.24 2.15
C LEU A 71 -3.72 -37.83 1.54
N GLY A 72 -4.00 -37.58 0.26
CA GLY A 72 -5.22 -38.00 -0.42
C GLY A 72 -6.52 -37.36 0.11
N GLY A 73 -6.43 -36.21 0.77
CA GLY A 73 -7.54 -35.56 1.45
C GLY A 73 -7.48 -34.04 1.44
N TYR A 74 -8.51 -33.41 1.98
CA TYR A 74 -8.61 -31.96 2.10
C TYR A 74 -8.04 -31.49 3.45
N VAL A 75 -7.24 -30.45 3.41
CA VAL A 75 -6.65 -29.79 4.58
C VAL A 75 -6.92 -28.29 4.54
N LEU A 76 -7.05 -27.67 5.70
CA LEU A 76 -7.10 -26.23 5.84
C LEU A 76 -5.67 -25.70 5.89
N GLN A 77 -5.28 -24.96 4.89
CA GLN A 77 -4.02 -24.24 4.88
C GLN A 77 -4.26 -22.78 5.29
N THR A 78 -3.61 -22.35 6.34
CA THR A 78 -3.61 -20.94 6.73
C THR A 78 -2.36 -20.28 6.15
N LYS A 79 -2.56 -19.43 5.16
CA LYS A 79 -1.50 -18.55 4.65
C LYS A 79 -1.57 -17.28 5.49
N LYS A 80 -0.55 -16.98 6.26
CA LYS A 80 -0.41 -15.63 6.79
C LYS A 80 -0.38 -14.68 5.59
N LYS A 81 -1.25 -13.67 5.60
CA LYS A 81 -1.11 -12.54 4.67
C LYS A 81 0.35 -12.12 4.81
N THR A 82 1.04 -11.90 3.70
CA THR A 82 2.43 -11.43 3.70
C THR A 82 2.44 -10.09 4.44
N GLN A 83 2.57 -10.16 5.74
CA GLN A 83 2.71 -8.99 6.60
C GLN A 83 4.20 -8.75 6.77
N LEU A 84 4.58 -7.49 6.86
CA LEU A 84 5.93 -7.13 7.22
C LEU A 84 6.26 -7.76 8.59
N GLU A 85 7.45 -8.34 8.70
CA GLU A 85 7.96 -8.82 9.99
C GLU A 85 8.29 -7.64 10.90
N GLU A 86 8.32 -7.85 12.22
CA GLU A 86 8.56 -6.79 13.21
C GLU A 86 9.90 -6.06 12.97
N LYS A 87 10.93 -6.77 12.53
CA LYS A 87 12.23 -6.18 12.14
C LYS A 87 12.13 -5.28 10.91
N GLU A 88 11.26 -5.63 9.94
CA GLU A 88 11.00 -4.83 8.75
C GLU A 88 10.17 -3.59 9.08
N LEU A 89 9.15 -3.74 9.94
CA LEU A 89 8.36 -2.62 10.46
C LEU A 89 9.24 -1.64 11.23
N LEU A 90 10.17 -2.14 12.07
CA LEU A 90 11.14 -1.30 12.78
C LEU A 90 12.04 -0.51 11.81
N ALA A 91 12.58 -1.18 10.80
CA ALA A 91 13.44 -0.54 9.81
C ALA A 91 12.70 0.56 9.05
N VAL A 92 11.48 0.29 8.56
CA VAL A 92 10.63 1.27 7.86
C VAL A 92 10.30 2.45 8.78
N ALA A 93 9.89 2.18 10.03
CA ALA A 93 9.56 3.24 10.99
C ALA A 93 10.76 4.15 11.28
N LYS A 94 11.97 3.59 11.47
CA LYS A 94 13.19 4.37 11.69
C LYS A 94 13.58 5.21 10.47
N ILE A 95 13.49 4.65 9.26
CA ILE A 95 13.76 5.40 8.01
C ILE A 95 12.77 6.56 7.88
N LEU A 96 11.49 6.34 8.15
CA LEU A 96 10.48 7.38 8.08
C LEU A 96 10.72 8.50 9.11
N LEU A 97 11.05 8.16 10.34
CA LEU A 97 11.36 9.13 11.40
C LEU A 97 12.62 9.93 11.06
N GLU A 98 13.68 9.29 10.58
CA GLU A 98 14.93 9.97 10.20
C GLU A 98 14.80 10.79 8.91
N SER A 99 13.86 10.46 8.03
CA SER A 99 13.64 11.20 6.77
C SER A 99 13.24 12.65 6.99
N ARG A 100 12.54 12.95 8.10
CA ARG A 100 11.97 14.26 8.43
C ARG A 100 11.13 14.90 7.33
N ALA A 101 10.72 14.10 6.34
CA ALA A 101 10.08 14.59 5.12
C ALA A 101 8.64 15.05 5.32
N LEU A 102 7.98 14.55 6.34
CA LEU A 102 6.55 14.79 6.61
C LEU A 102 6.36 15.60 7.89
N THR A 103 5.21 16.27 7.99
CA THR A 103 4.79 16.88 9.25
C THR A 103 4.44 15.82 10.29
N LYS A 104 4.46 16.17 11.57
CA LYS A 104 3.98 15.28 12.64
C LYS A 104 2.56 14.81 12.39
N GLN A 105 1.71 15.72 11.87
CA GLN A 105 0.32 15.42 11.53
C GLN A 105 0.18 14.30 10.49
N GLU A 106 1.11 14.21 9.53
CA GLU A 106 1.11 13.16 8.50
C GLU A 106 1.85 11.91 8.97
N LEU A 107 3.01 12.06 9.61
CA LEU A 107 3.90 10.96 9.95
C LEU A 107 3.33 10.08 11.06
N TYR A 108 2.85 10.66 12.17
CA TYR A 108 2.42 9.89 13.33
C TYR A 108 1.28 8.89 13.02
N PRO A 109 0.24 9.28 12.26
CA PRO A 109 -0.76 8.31 11.82
C PRO A 109 -0.18 7.15 10.99
N ILE A 110 0.85 7.39 10.18
CA ILE A 110 1.52 6.34 9.40
C ILE A 110 2.27 5.40 10.32
N ILE A 111 3.08 5.94 11.26
CA ILE A 111 3.82 5.14 12.25
C ILE A 111 2.84 4.29 13.09
N HIS A 112 1.75 4.89 13.54
CA HIS A 112 0.72 4.15 14.30
C HIS A 112 0.12 3.00 13.48
N LYS A 113 -0.20 3.22 12.19
CA LYS A 113 -0.70 2.16 11.30
C LYS A 113 0.35 1.05 11.10
N LEU A 114 1.63 1.40 10.95
CA LEU A 114 2.71 0.41 10.82
C LEU A 114 2.82 -0.46 12.08
N ILE A 115 2.74 0.14 13.27
CA ILE A 115 2.76 -0.59 14.54
C ILE A 115 1.60 -1.60 14.63
N HIS A 116 0.42 -1.21 14.15
CA HIS A 116 -0.76 -2.10 14.14
C HIS A 116 -0.68 -3.26 13.13
N LEU A 117 0.35 -3.30 12.30
CA LEU A 117 0.62 -4.47 11.45
C LEU A 117 1.36 -5.59 12.20
N CYS A 118 1.85 -5.35 13.43
CA CYS A 118 2.44 -6.39 14.26
C CYS A 118 1.44 -7.51 14.56
N SER A 119 1.97 -8.73 14.66
CA SER A 119 1.16 -9.95 14.81
C SER A 119 0.44 -10.06 16.15
N ASN A 120 0.95 -9.41 17.21
CA ASN A 120 0.41 -9.48 18.55
C ASN A 120 0.72 -8.22 19.38
N GLU A 121 0.08 -8.07 20.54
CA GLU A 121 0.23 -6.91 21.42
C GLU A 121 1.63 -6.76 22.02
N ALA A 122 2.33 -7.85 22.27
CA ALA A 122 3.68 -7.80 22.84
C ALA A 122 4.66 -7.16 21.86
N ASP A 123 4.60 -7.53 20.58
CA ASP A 123 5.42 -6.98 19.52
C ASP A 123 5.05 -5.52 19.23
N MET A 124 3.76 -5.17 19.25
CA MET A 124 3.32 -3.78 19.16
C MET A 124 3.91 -2.90 20.27
N LYS A 125 3.91 -3.40 21.50
CA LYS A 125 4.46 -2.68 22.64
C LYS A 125 5.97 -2.53 22.50
N LEU A 126 6.67 -3.60 22.14
CA LEU A 126 8.11 -3.59 21.92
C LEU A 126 8.48 -2.60 20.81
N LEU A 127 7.80 -2.62 19.67
CA LEU A 127 8.07 -1.71 18.56
C LEU A 127 7.90 -0.25 18.99
N ARG A 128 6.83 0.07 19.73
CA ARG A 128 6.63 1.43 20.28
C ARG A 128 7.78 1.86 21.20
N GLU A 129 8.25 0.97 22.08
CA GLU A 129 9.38 1.27 22.97
C GLU A 129 10.66 1.53 22.18
N LEU A 130 10.92 0.76 21.11
CA LEU A 130 12.12 0.87 20.27
C LEU A 130 12.19 2.16 19.44
N ILE A 131 11.05 2.77 19.08
CA ILE A 131 11.01 4.02 18.29
C ILE A 131 10.65 5.26 19.12
N LYS A 132 10.34 5.08 20.41
CA LYS A 132 9.83 6.16 21.27
C LYS A 132 10.77 7.36 21.36
N ASN A 133 12.07 7.12 21.38
CA ASN A 133 13.05 8.20 21.49
C ASN A 133 13.10 9.04 20.21
N GLU A 134 13.11 8.41 19.04
CA GLU A 134 13.10 9.07 17.75
C GLU A 134 11.79 9.83 17.53
N GLU A 135 10.65 9.22 17.91
CA GLU A 135 9.34 9.89 17.83
C GLU A 135 9.28 11.13 18.72
N PHE A 136 9.78 11.05 19.95
CA PHE A 136 9.82 12.18 20.90
C PHE A 136 10.69 13.33 20.37
N HIS A 137 11.87 13.02 19.80
CA HIS A 137 12.82 13.99 19.28
C HIS A 137 12.57 14.35 17.82
N TYR A 138 11.48 13.87 17.22
CA TYR A 138 11.17 14.17 15.82
C TYR A 138 11.00 15.65 15.59
N MET A 139 11.85 16.22 14.74
CA MET A 139 11.77 17.61 14.30
C MET A 139 11.32 17.67 12.84
N GLU A 140 10.09 18.10 12.64
CA GLU A 140 9.58 18.36 11.30
C GLU A 140 10.26 19.56 10.63
N LEU A 141 10.23 19.59 9.31
CA LEU A 141 10.78 20.70 8.55
C LEU A 141 9.95 21.99 8.76
N ARG A 142 10.64 23.13 8.71
CA ARG A 142 10.05 24.46 9.00
C ARG A 142 8.92 24.90 8.07
N HIS A 143 8.73 24.20 6.92
CA HIS A 143 7.65 24.59 5.99
C HIS A 143 6.24 24.30 6.55
N GLY A 144 6.09 23.34 7.46
CA GLY A 144 4.82 23.00 8.13
C GLY A 144 3.67 22.58 7.21
N LYS A 145 3.95 22.21 5.96
CA LYS A 145 2.95 21.82 4.97
C LYS A 145 2.76 20.32 4.93
N THR A 146 1.53 19.88 4.83
CA THR A 146 1.18 18.52 4.49
C THR A 146 1.49 18.26 3.01
N LEU A 147 2.13 17.13 2.70
CA LEU A 147 2.65 16.84 1.38
C LEU A 147 2.04 15.61 0.72
N LEU A 148 1.44 14.69 1.47
CA LEU A 148 0.97 13.40 0.96
C LEU A 148 -0.02 13.55 -0.21
N ASP A 149 -1.00 14.44 -0.09
CA ASP A 149 -1.97 14.67 -1.17
C ASP A 149 -1.31 15.27 -2.41
N SER A 150 -0.34 16.18 -2.21
CA SER A 150 0.41 16.77 -3.31
C SER A 150 1.26 15.73 -4.03
N ILE A 151 1.99 14.90 -3.29
CA ILE A 151 2.80 13.81 -3.83
C ILE A 151 1.92 12.86 -4.63
N TRP A 152 0.80 12.43 -4.07
CA TRP A 152 -0.14 11.54 -4.72
C TRP A 152 -0.67 12.11 -6.04
N LYS A 153 -1.10 13.38 -6.01
CA LYS A 153 -1.58 14.09 -7.20
C LYS A 153 -0.52 14.23 -8.29
N LEU A 154 0.72 14.54 -7.90
CA LEU A 154 1.84 14.66 -8.82
C LEU A 154 2.18 13.31 -9.46
N GLU A 155 2.25 12.24 -8.70
CA GLU A 155 2.53 10.89 -9.22
C GLU A 155 1.44 10.39 -10.17
N GLN A 156 0.17 10.70 -9.88
CA GLN A 156 -0.91 10.39 -10.81
C GLN A 156 -0.74 11.12 -12.15
N ALA A 157 -0.36 12.40 -12.13
CA ALA A 157 -0.13 13.19 -13.33
C ALA A 157 1.10 12.67 -14.11
N VAL A 158 2.18 12.28 -13.42
CA VAL A 158 3.35 11.62 -14.03
C VAL A 158 2.95 10.34 -14.73
N LYS A 159 2.21 9.46 -14.03
CA LYS A 159 1.74 8.18 -14.59
C LYS A 159 0.84 8.37 -15.81
N ALA A 160 -0.06 9.35 -15.75
CA ALA A 160 -0.98 9.66 -16.82
C ALA A 160 -0.36 10.53 -17.94
N GLN A 161 0.87 10.97 -17.80
CA GLN A 161 1.56 11.91 -18.70
C GLN A 161 0.73 13.17 -18.98
N GLN A 162 0.13 13.74 -17.93
CA GLN A 162 -0.68 14.95 -18.02
C GLN A 162 0.14 16.18 -17.69
N TYR A 163 -0.08 17.25 -18.44
CA TYR A 163 0.49 18.55 -18.13
C TYR A 163 -0.01 19.06 -16.77
N LEU A 164 0.85 19.81 -16.10
CA LEU A 164 0.51 20.53 -14.88
C LEU A 164 0.69 22.03 -15.09
N GLU A 165 -0.23 22.81 -14.52
CA GLU A 165 0.00 24.22 -14.18
C GLU A 165 0.37 24.28 -12.69
N ILE A 166 1.53 24.87 -12.41
CA ILE A 166 2.05 25.00 -11.05
C ILE A 166 2.34 26.46 -10.74
N GLU A 167 2.00 26.86 -9.51
CA GLU A 167 2.51 28.10 -8.91
C GLU A 167 3.65 27.75 -7.98
N TYR A 168 4.84 28.23 -8.28
CA TYR A 168 6.07 27.89 -7.56
C TYR A 168 6.73 29.10 -6.93
N GLN A 169 7.03 29.03 -5.62
CA GLN A 169 7.75 30.08 -4.90
C GLN A 169 9.25 29.84 -4.96
N LYS A 170 9.96 30.72 -5.66
CA LYS A 170 11.43 30.69 -5.77
C LYS A 170 12.11 30.88 -4.41
N LEU A 171 13.32 30.32 -4.26
CA LEU A 171 14.09 30.42 -3.00
C LEU A 171 14.64 31.82 -2.75
N LYS A 172 15.29 32.40 -3.77
CA LYS A 172 16.12 33.60 -3.58
C LYS A 172 15.32 34.87 -3.30
N ASN A 173 14.21 35.09 -3.99
CA ASN A 173 13.45 36.32 -3.97
C ASN A 173 12.00 36.16 -3.52
N HIS A 174 11.59 34.93 -3.11
CA HIS A 174 10.23 34.59 -2.76
C HIS A 174 9.18 34.86 -3.85
N GLU A 175 9.63 35.15 -5.06
CA GLU A 175 8.77 35.40 -6.21
C GLU A 175 7.96 34.13 -6.53
N VAL A 176 6.66 34.30 -6.81
CA VAL A 176 5.79 33.23 -7.25
C VAL A 176 5.72 33.27 -8.78
N VAL A 177 6.04 32.16 -9.39
CA VAL A 177 6.01 32.00 -10.85
C VAL A 177 5.01 30.95 -11.25
N ASN A 178 4.26 31.22 -12.30
CA ASN A 178 3.36 30.25 -12.91
C ASN A 178 4.10 29.52 -14.05
N ARG A 179 3.96 28.21 -14.07
CA ARG A 179 4.60 27.34 -15.08
C ARG A 179 3.64 26.27 -15.53
N LYS A 180 3.59 26.05 -16.86
CA LYS A 180 3.06 24.81 -17.44
C LYS A 180 4.23 23.85 -17.58
N VAL A 181 4.09 22.65 -17.05
CA VAL A 181 5.19 21.68 -16.98
C VAL A 181 4.73 20.28 -17.40
N LYS A 182 5.69 19.51 -17.93
CA LYS A 182 5.60 18.08 -18.22
C LYS A 182 6.24 17.32 -17.06
N PRO A 183 5.49 16.79 -16.10
CA PRO A 183 6.06 16.07 -14.97
C PRO A 183 6.62 14.71 -15.43
N VAL A 184 7.81 14.36 -14.98
CA VAL A 184 8.46 13.09 -15.35
C VAL A 184 8.79 12.22 -14.16
N GLY A 185 8.75 12.76 -12.93
CA GLY A 185 8.95 11.99 -11.71
C GLY A 185 8.80 12.82 -10.45
N VAL A 186 8.57 12.14 -9.34
CA VAL A 186 8.68 12.71 -7.99
C VAL A 186 9.76 11.92 -7.26
N ILE A 187 10.75 12.61 -6.72
CA ILE A 187 11.87 12.00 -6.02
C ILE A 187 11.96 12.51 -4.58
N PHE A 188 12.51 11.70 -3.70
CA PHE A 188 12.86 12.09 -2.34
C PHE A 188 14.38 12.18 -2.21
N SER A 189 14.87 13.30 -1.72
CA SER A 189 16.29 13.51 -1.47
C SER A 189 16.48 14.54 -0.36
N GLU A 190 17.45 14.32 0.53
CA GLU A 190 17.87 15.29 1.55
C GLU A 190 16.70 15.97 2.29
N PHE A 191 15.80 15.17 2.87
CA PHE A 191 14.64 15.61 3.65
C PHE A 191 13.47 16.19 2.83
N TYR A 192 13.56 16.34 1.50
CA TYR A 192 12.52 16.96 0.70
C TYR A 192 12.04 16.08 -0.44
N PHE A 193 10.77 16.26 -0.79
CA PHE A 193 10.23 15.76 -2.04
C PHE A 193 10.40 16.78 -3.15
N TYR A 194 10.75 16.32 -4.33
CA TYR A 194 10.99 17.12 -5.52
C TYR A 194 10.17 16.61 -6.69
N LEU A 195 9.48 17.53 -7.37
CA LEU A 195 8.92 17.29 -8.70
C LEU A 195 10.01 17.53 -9.73
N VAL A 196 10.26 16.55 -10.58
CA VAL A 196 11.14 16.65 -11.76
C VAL A 196 10.24 16.87 -12.97
N ALA A 197 10.44 17.97 -13.70
CA ALA A 197 9.55 18.34 -14.81
C ALA A 197 10.23 19.21 -15.86
N TYR A 198 9.85 19.04 -17.12
CA TYR A 198 10.22 19.95 -18.19
C TYR A 198 9.24 21.13 -18.26
N ILE A 199 9.77 22.35 -18.42
CA ILE A 199 8.93 23.53 -18.58
C ILE A 199 8.43 23.60 -20.03
N ASP A 200 7.13 23.78 -20.21
CA ASP A 200 6.51 23.93 -21.51
C ASP A 200 6.37 25.42 -21.88
N GLY A 201 6.62 25.73 -23.16
CA GLY A 201 6.40 27.08 -23.69
C GLY A 201 7.30 28.18 -23.13
N ILE A 202 8.47 27.87 -22.54
CA ILE A 202 9.40 28.86 -22.02
C ILE A 202 10.43 29.25 -23.09
N ASP A 203 10.71 30.54 -23.18
CA ASP A 203 11.84 31.07 -23.95
C ASP A 203 13.14 30.78 -23.15
N LYS A 204 13.86 29.75 -23.55
CA LYS A 204 15.06 29.28 -22.85
C LYS A 204 16.18 30.32 -22.88
N GLU A 205 16.30 31.10 -23.97
CA GLU A 205 17.33 32.13 -24.10
C GLU A 205 17.20 33.23 -23.03
N LYS A 206 15.95 33.55 -22.66
CA LYS A 206 15.67 34.56 -21.64
C LYS A 206 15.60 34.01 -20.22
N ALA A 207 15.31 32.73 -20.08
CA ALA A 207 14.95 32.14 -18.76
C ALA A 207 16.08 31.33 -18.12
N PHE A 208 17.03 30.82 -18.90
CA PHE A 208 18.11 29.97 -18.43
C PHE A 208 19.48 30.59 -18.68
N GLN A 209 20.43 30.33 -17.76
CA GLN A 209 21.83 30.70 -17.96
C GLN A 209 22.48 29.94 -19.12
N ASN A 210 21.99 28.73 -19.39
CA ASN A 210 22.40 27.91 -20.53
C ASN A 210 21.18 27.54 -21.36
N PRO A 211 20.92 28.19 -22.50
CA PRO A 211 19.77 27.89 -23.37
C PRO A 211 19.76 26.47 -23.93
N ASN A 212 20.93 25.83 -24.01
CA ASN A 212 21.09 24.46 -24.51
C ASN A 212 20.84 23.40 -23.43
N ASP A 213 20.46 23.81 -22.22
CA ASP A 213 20.14 22.88 -21.14
C ASP A 213 18.89 22.06 -21.50
N THR A 214 19.09 20.74 -21.64
CA THR A 214 18.04 19.77 -21.94
C THR A 214 17.51 19.08 -20.69
N PHE A 215 18.10 19.33 -19.51
CA PHE A 215 17.70 18.67 -18.27
C PHE A 215 16.36 19.19 -17.77
N PRO A 216 15.59 18.32 -17.05
CA PRO A 216 14.38 18.75 -16.39
C PRO A 216 14.69 19.69 -15.23
N THR A 217 13.76 20.57 -14.93
CA THR A 217 13.81 21.44 -13.76
C THR A 217 13.32 20.70 -12.53
N ILE A 218 13.98 20.93 -11.41
CA ILE A 218 13.65 20.32 -10.12
C ILE A 218 12.93 21.34 -9.23
N TYR A 219 11.70 20.99 -8.82
CA TYR A 219 10.84 21.82 -7.97
C TYR A 219 10.63 21.17 -6.62
N ARG A 220 10.97 21.84 -5.52
CA ARG A 220 10.62 21.36 -4.17
C ARG A 220 9.10 21.38 -3.99
N VAL A 221 8.50 20.24 -3.61
CA VAL A 221 7.05 20.09 -3.48
C VAL A 221 6.47 21.01 -2.41
N ASP A 222 7.18 21.23 -1.29
CA ASP A 222 6.76 22.15 -0.22
C ASP A 222 6.65 23.61 -0.65
N ARG A 223 7.24 23.98 -1.79
CA ARG A 223 7.19 25.33 -2.37
C ARG A 223 6.14 25.51 -3.45
N LEU A 224 5.46 24.46 -3.82
CA LEU A 224 4.29 24.55 -4.68
C LEU A 224 3.15 25.22 -3.89
N LYS A 225 2.60 26.29 -4.44
CA LYS A 225 1.44 27.00 -3.88
C LYS A 225 0.14 26.45 -4.42
N SER A 226 0.14 26.07 -5.70
CA SER A 226 -0.97 25.38 -6.34
C SER A 226 -0.47 24.36 -7.36
N ILE A 227 -1.27 23.33 -7.57
CA ILE A 227 -1.06 22.26 -8.55
C ILE A 227 -2.39 22.03 -9.24
N LYS A 228 -2.46 22.30 -10.55
CA LYS A 228 -3.61 22.02 -11.37
C LYS A 228 -3.24 21.03 -12.46
N VAL A 229 -3.90 19.89 -12.48
CA VAL A 229 -3.75 18.87 -13.53
C VAL A 229 -4.58 19.31 -14.74
N LEU A 230 -3.97 19.29 -15.92
CA LEU A 230 -4.64 19.62 -17.16
C LEU A 230 -5.13 18.34 -17.87
N ASN A 231 -6.16 18.48 -18.68
CA ASN A 231 -6.65 17.36 -19.50
C ASN A 231 -5.77 17.08 -20.74
N GLU A 232 -4.71 17.87 -20.90
CA GLU A 232 -3.74 17.72 -21.97
C GLU A 232 -2.69 16.67 -21.60
N HIS A 233 -2.31 15.84 -22.58
CA HIS A 233 -1.30 14.80 -22.42
C HIS A 233 -0.06 15.12 -23.26
N PHE A 234 1.08 14.62 -22.82
CA PHE A 234 2.33 14.70 -23.55
C PHE A 234 2.94 13.29 -23.69
N ALA A 235 3.82 13.11 -24.66
CA ALA A 235 4.61 11.90 -24.78
C ALA A 235 6.06 12.20 -24.38
N VAL A 236 6.61 11.39 -23.49
CA VAL A 236 8.04 11.37 -23.17
C VAL A 236 8.57 9.99 -23.56
N PRO A 237 9.60 9.90 -24.40
CA PRO A 237 10.29 8.63 -24.66
C PRO A 237 10.69 7.96 -23.35
N TYR A 238 10.68 6.63 -23.33
CA TYR A 238 11.04 5.88 -22.11
C TYR A 238 12.45 6.23 -21.60
N SER A 239 13.38 6.49 -22.53
CA SER A 239 14.75 6.94 -22.24
C SER A 239 14.83 8.27 -21.49
N ASP A 240 13.80 9.10 -21.55
CA ASP A 240 13.76 10.45 -20.94
C ASP A 240 12.92 10.46 -19.66
N ARG A 241 12.39 9.31 -19.27
CA ARG A 241 11.73 9.15 -17.97
C ARG A 241 12.79 9.00 -16.90
N PHE A 242 12.60 9.71 -15.81
CA PHE A 242 13.46 9.57 -14.64
C PHE A 242 13.08 8.25 -13.96
N GLU A 243 13.95 7.24 -14.06
CA GLU A 243 13.91 6.04 -13.23
C GLU A 243 14.90 6.16 -12.07
#